data_36bf0520e97511c1dbf58fc39829af4d
#
_entry.id   36bf0520e97511c1dbf58fc39829af4d
#
_cell.length_a   1.000
_cell.length_b   1.000
_cell.length_c   1.000
_cell.angle_alpha   90.00
_cell.angle_beta   90.00
_cell.angle_gamma   90.00
#
_symmetry.space_group_name_H-M   'P 1'
#
loop_
_entity.id
_entity.type
_entity.pdbx_description
1 polymer ?
#
loop_
_entity_poly.entity_id
_entity_poly.type
_entity_poly.pdbx_seq_one_letter_code
_entity_poly.pdbx_strand_id
1 'polypeptide(L)'
;MMKKWTVQLPLVALLLFGSISVFAQIKSIQTDIFKVVYDESLEQPVTVSYRVECPLGDASRNGLDFYKVDGVRTSDNDDYKDNVWDKGHMAPAAAFSCDRETIKKTFSYLNCALQHEGLNRGRGKS
;
A
#
# COMPACT_ATOMS: atom_id res chain seq x y z
N MET A 1 9.74 -51.44 -57.16
CA MET A 1 8.98 -50.34 -56.56
C MET A 1 9.45 -50.18 -55.14
N MET A 2 10.23 -49.12 -54.83
CA MET A 2 10.63 -48.80 -53.45
C MET A 2 9.62 -47.84 -52.86
N LYS A 3 8.90 -48.26 -51.79
CA LYS A 3 8.03 -47.39 -51.00
C LYS A 3 8.90 -46.49 -50.11
N LYS A 4 8.89 -45.19 -50.37
CA LYS A 4 9.49 -44.23 -49.48
C LYS A 4 8.58 -44.06 -48.25
N TRP A 5 9.05 -44.50 -47.11
CA TRP A 5 8.41 -44.23 -45.83
C TRP A 5 8.87 -42.86 -45.36
N THR A 6 7.99 -41.89 -45.37
CA THR A 6 8.23 -40.59 -44.72
C THR A 6 7.87 -40.72 -43.26
N VAL A 7 8.88 -40.72 -42.42
CA VAL A 7 8.69 -40.63 -40.96
C VAL A 7 8.40 -39.17 -40.62
N GLN A 8 7.16 -38.86 -40.29
CA GLN A 8 6.82 -37.57 -39.70
C GLN A 8 7.16 -37.62 -38.23
N LEU A 9 8.17 -36.85 -37.82
CA LEU A 9 8.46 -36.59 -36.39
C LEU A 9 7.41 -35.61 -35.86
N PRO A 10 6.74 -35.92 -34.76
CA PRO A 10 5.83 -34.97 -34.13
C PRO A 10 6.63 -33.81 -33.58
N LEU A 11 6.25 -32.59 -33.95
CA LEU A 11 6.76 -31.36 -33.39
C LEU A 11 6.31 -31.26 -31.93
N VAL A 12 7.17 -31.66 -30.99
CA VAL A 12 6.93 -31.46 -29.56
C VAL A 12 7.13 -29.97 -29.30
N ALA A 13 6.02 -29.24 -29.24
CA ALA A 13 6.03 -27.87 -28.76
C ALA A 13 6.38 -27.87 -27.27
N LEU A 14 7.63 -27.57 -26.96
CA LEU A 14 8.10 -27.37 -25.60
C LEU A 14 7.51 -26.04 -25.09
N LEU A 15 6.37 -26.10 -24.40
CA LEU A 15 5.82 -24.97 -23.68
C LEU A 15 6.74 -24.65 -22.50
N LEU A 16 7.65 -23.72 -22.71
CA LEU A 16 8.42 -23.09 -21.65
C LEU A 16 7.44 -22.25 -20.82
N PHE A 17 6.87 -22.85 -19.75
CA PHE A 17 6.25 -22.08 -18.67
C PHE A 17 7.35 -21.32 -17.96
N GLY A 18 7.63 -20.10 -18.41
CA GLY A 18 8.44 -19.16 -17.68
C GLY A 18 7.76 -18.88 -16.34
N SER A 19 8.32 -19.35 -15.23
CA SER A 19 7.88 -18.97 -13.90
C SER A 19 8.08 -17.46 -13.78
N ILE A 20 6.99 -16.68 -13.83
CA ILE A 20 7.02 -15.27 -13.49
C ILE A 20 7.18 -15.23 -11.97
N SER A 21 8.40 -15.08 -11.51
CA SER A 21 8.66 -14.77 -10.10
C SER A 21 8.14 -13.36 -9.84
N VAL A 22 6.96 -13.27 -9.25
CA VAL A 22 6.46 -12.00 -8.69
C VAL A 22 7.30 -11.74 -7.45
N PHE A 23 8.39 -11.01 -7.60
CA PHE A 23 9.10 -10.49 -6.45
C PHE A 23 8.22 -9.41 -5.82
N ALA A 24 7.83 -9.60 -4.56
CA ALA A 24 7.24 -8.53 -3.77
C ALA A 24 8.19 -7.33 -3.78
N GLN A 25 7.71 -6.18 -4.26
CA GLN A 25 8.52 -4.96 -4.32
C GLN A 25 8.46 -4.27 -2.97
N ILE A 26 9.24 -4.80 -2.02
CA ILE A 26 9.33 -4.24 -0.68
C ILE A 26 10.33 -3.08 -0.69
N LYS A 27 9.89 -1.91 -0.27
CA LYS A 27 10.71 -0.70 -0.10
C LYS A 27 10.78 -0.28 1.36
N SER A 28 11.99 0.04 1.83
CA SER A 28 12.18 0.70 3.12
C SER A 28 12.37 2.19 2.87
N ILE A 29 11.44 3.00 3.34
CA ILE A 29 11.38 4.44 3.07
C ILE A 29 11.45 5.19 4.38
N GLN A 30 12.38 6.15 4.48
CA GLN A 30 12.49 7.06 5.59
C GLN A 30 11.88 8.40 5.19
N THR A 31 10.89 8.86 5.95
CA THR A 31 10.34 10.22 5.85
C THR A 31 10.83 11.08 7.01
N ASP A 32 10.40 12.33 7.06
CA ASP A 32 10.75 13.23 8.19
C ASP A 32 10.17 12.75 9.52
N ILE A 33 9.02 12.07 9.51
CA ILE A 33 8.24 11.78 10.71
C ILE A 33 8.05 10.28 10.99
N PHE A 34 8.24 9.41 10.00
CA PHE A 34 8.16 7.97 10.19
C PHE A 34 9.06 7.21 9.21
N LYS A 35 9.36 5.97 9.56
CA LYS A 35 9.96 4.99 8.66
C LYS A 35 8.91 3.94 8.30
N VAL A 36 8.81 3.60 7.02
CA VAL A 36 7.86 2.60 6.53
C VAL A 36 8.58 1.50 5.76
N VAL A 37 8.16 0.26 5.97
CA VAL A 37 8.38 -0.85 5.05
C VAL A 37 7.10 -0.99 4.24
N TYR A 38 7.18 -0.77 2.95
CA TYR A 38 6.05 -0.69 2.04
C TYR A 38 6.11 -1.79 0.99
N ASP A 39 5.01 -2.47 0.75
CA ASP A 39 4.85 -3.46 -0.31
C ASP A 39 4.10 -2.84 -1.49
N GLU A 40 4.83 -2.55 -2.58
CA GLU A 40 4.24 -1.97 -3.78
C GLU A 40 3.34 -2.96 -4.55
N SER A 41 3.51 -4.26 -4.34
CA SER A 41 2.65 -5.28 -4.97
C SER A 41 1.26 -5.34 -4.33
N LEU A 42 1.21 -5.07 -3.03
CA LEU A 42 -0.02 -4.96 -2.24
C LEU A 42 -0.54 -3.53 -2.14
N GLU A 43 0.29 -2.55 -2.52
CA GLU A 43 0.02 -1.11 -2.35
C GLU A 43 -0.32 -0.74 -0.90
N GLN A 44 0.38 -1.39 0.06
CA GLN A 44 0.12 -1.27 1.49
C GLN A 44 1.40 -1.14 2.31
N PRO A 45 1.38 -0.37 3.41
CA PRO A 45 2.44 -0.39 4.41
C PRO A 45 2.41 -1.71 5.18
N VAL A 46 3.56 -2.38 5.27
CA VAL A 46 3.75 -3.59 6.07
C VAL A 46 4.03 -3.23 7.53
N THR A 47 4.91 -2.26 7.74
CA THR A 47 5.21 -1.71 9.06
C THR A 47 5.44 -0.21 8.97
N VAL A 48 5.02 0.51 9.99
CA VAL A 48 5.33 1.93 10.19
C VAL A 48 5.90 2.13 11.57
N SER A 49 7.11 2.70 11.63
CA SER A 49 7.79 3.04 12.89
C SER A 49 7.87 4.55 13.01
N TYR A 50 7.42 5.09 14.13
CA TYR A 50 7.41 6.52 14.38
C TYR A 50 7.67 6.85 15.85
N ARG A 51 7.99 8.11 16.13
CA ARG A 51 8.08 8.62 17.48
C ARG A 51 6.85 9.49 17.76
N VAL A 52 6.29 9.35 18.95
CA VAL A 52 5.22 10.24 19.38
C VAL A 52 5.86 11.59 19.75
N GLU A 53 5.68 12.58 18.88
CA GLU A 53 6.34 13.89 19.02
C GLU A 53 5.49 14.86 19.84
N CYS A 54 4.18 14.88 19.58
CA CYS A 54 3.29 15.88 20.17
C CYS A 54 1.86 15.34 20.32
N PRO A 55 1.59 14.52 21.35
CA PRO A 55 0.29 13.87 21.51
C PRO A 55 -0.81 14.77 22.06
N LEU A 56 -0.45 15.95 22.59
CA LEU A 56 -1.39 16.88 23.26
C LEU A 56 -1.55 18.22 22.52
N GLY A 57 -1.15 18.28 21.27
CA GLY A 57 -1.35 19.48 20.44
C GLY A 57 -2.82 19.61 19.99
N ASP A 58 -3.17 20.80 19.53
CA ASP A 58 -4.52 21.20 19.10
C ASP A 58 -4.64 21.48 17.60
N ALA A 59 -3.60 21.22 16.84
CA ALA A 59 -3.61 21.46 15.40
C ALA A 59 -4.68 20.63 14.70
N SER A 60 -5.47 21.30 13.85
CA SER A 60 -6.58 20.69 13.15
C SER A 60 -6.15 19.88 11.94
N ARG A 61 -6.76 18.71 11.75
CA ARG A 61 -6.65 17.90 10.54
C ARG A 61 -7.80 18.11 9.55
N ASN A 62 -8.72 19.03 9.83
CA ASN A 62 -9.88 19.26 8.99
C ASN A 62 -9.48 19.65 7.56
N GLY A 63 -10.12 19.03 6.56
CA GLY A 63 -9.83 19.27 5.15
C GLY A 63 -8.56 18.61 4.62
N LEU A 64 -7.83 17.83 5.43
CA LEU A 64 -6.72 17.01 4.95
C LEU A 64 -7.26 15.69 4.39
N ASP A 65 -6.69 15.26 3.28
CA ASP A 65 -6.93 13.94 2.69
C ASP A 65 -5.60 13.32 2.27
N PHE A 66 -5.61 12.01 2.02
CA PHE A 66 -4.41 11.26 1.65
C PHE A 66 -3.90 11.66 0.27
N TYR A 67 -2.57 11.73 0.14
CA TYR A 67 -1.87 12.08 -1.10
C TYR A 67 -0.84 11.02 -1.48
N LYS A 68 -0.62 10.88 -2.80
CA LYS A 68 0.39 10.00 -3.37
C LYS A 68 1.79 10.59 -3.22
N VAL A 69 2.77 9.70 -3.15
CA VAL A 69 4.20 10.04 -3.13
C VAL A 69 4.82 9.58 -4.44
N ASP A 70 5.60 10.45 -5.07
CA ASP A 70 6.28 10.13 -6.31
C ASP A 70 7.28 8.98 -6.15
N GLY A 71 7.39 8.14 -7.17
CA GLY A 71 8.35 7.04 -7.21
C GLY A 71 7.98 5.82 -6.36
N VAL A 72 6.78 5.80 -5.76
CA VAL A 72 6.24 4.64 -5.04
C VAL A 72 4.85 4.32 -5.56
N ARG A 73 4.63 3.06 -5.91
CA ARG A 73 3.29 2.59 -6.26
C ARG A 73 2.48 2.41 -4.99
N THR A 74 1.54 3.32 -4.74
CA THR A 74 0.67 3.30 -3.57
C THR A 74 -0.78 3.10 -3.96
N SER A 75 -1.61 2.68 -2.99
CA SER A 75 -3.05 2.77 -3.09
C SER A 75 -3.51 4.19 -3.40
N ASP A 76 -4.77 4.33 -3.79
CA ASP A 76 -5.40 5.61 -4.07
C ASP A 76 -6.88 5.63 -3.65
N ASN A 77 -7.61 6.68 -4.02
CA ASN A 77 -9.00 6.83 -3.63
C ASN A 77 -9.92 5.72 -4.17
N ASP A 78 -9.57 5.12 -5.32
CA ASP A 78 -10.42 4.11 -5.93
C ASP A 78 -10.39 2.78 -5.16
N ASP A 79 -9.30 2.49 -4.45
CA ASP A 79 -9.17 1.30 -3.59
C ASP A 79 -10.14 1.32 -2.39
N TYR A 80 -10.67 2.51 -2.04
CA TYR A 80 -11.54 2.72 -0.87
C TYR A 80 -12.98 3.06 -1.25
N LYS A 81 -13.33 2.92 -2.53
CA LYS A 81 -14.62 3.29 -3.07
C LYS A 81 -15.58 2.10 -3.04
N ASP A 82 -16.83 2.35 -2.64
CA ASP A 82 -17.94 1.39 -2.70
C ASP A 82 -17.64 0.04 -2.03
N ASN A 83 -16.88 0.06 -0.94
CA ASN A 83 -16.52 -1.12 -0.16
C ASN A 83 -16.49 -0.81 1.35
N VAL A 84 -16.10 -1.80 2.16
CA VAL A 84 -16.09 -1.71 3.64
C VAL A 84 -14.77 -1.19 4.22
N TRP A 85 -13.83 -0.77 3.37
CA TRP A 85 -12.50 -0.35 3.77
C TRP A 85 -12.39 1.16 3.83
N ASP A 86 -11.92 1.65 4.96
CA ASP A 86 -11.54 3.05 5.18
C ASP A 86 -10.05 3.24 4.99
N LYS A 87 -9.65 4.47 4.66
CA LYS A 87 -8.26 4.93 4.74
C LYS A 87 -7.85 5.03 6.20
N GLY A 88 -7.07 4.07 6.69
CA GLY A 88 -6.62 4.02 8.07
C GLY A 88 -5.18 4.49 8.22
N HIS A 89 -4.92 5.39 9.17
CA HIS A 89 -3.57 5.78 9.54
C HIS A 89 -2.85 4.66 10.29
N MET A 90 -1.62 4.32 9.87
CA MET A 90 -0.72 3.45 10.65
C MET A 90 -0.01 4.25 11.75
N ALA A 91 0.62 5.37 11.42
CA ALA A 91 1.07 6.37 12.38
C ALA A 91 -0.04 7.42 12.55
N PRO A 92 -0.72 7.50 13.71
CA PRO A 92 -1.90 8.34 13.87
C PRO A 92 -1.55 9.83 13.83
N ALA A 93 -2.40 10.63 13.20
CA ALA A 93 -2.25 12.09 13.14
C ALA A 93 -2.15 12.73 14.55
N ALA A 94 -2.84 12.16 15.53
CA ALA A 94 -2.81 12.62 16.91
C ALA A 94 -1.42 12.54 17.59
N ALA A 95 -0.53 11.67 17.09
CA ALA A 95 0.84 11.60 17.60
C ALA A 95 1.71 12.80 17.19
N PHE A 96 1.22 13.64 16.27
CA PHE A 96 1.94 14.75 15.64
C PHE A 96 1.15 16.06 15.67
N SER A 97 0.32 16.28 16.67
CA SER A 97 -0.70 17.33 16.69
C SER A 97 -0.20 18.73 17.07
N CYS A 98 1.12 18.98 17.14
CA CYS A 98 1.66 20.31 17.41
C CYS A 98 1.43 21.31 16.30
N ASP A 99 1.54 20.90 15.05
CA ASP A 99 1.34 21.78 13.90
C ASP A 99 0.68 21.03 12.73
N ARG A 100 -0.02 21.81 11.90
CA ARG A 100 -0.80 21.28 10.78
C ARG A 100 0.07 20.67 9.67
N GLU A 101 1.25 21.23 9.45
CA GLU A 101 2.15 20.73 8.37
C GLU A 101 2.70 19.36 8.74
N THR A 102 3.01 19.12 10.00
CA THR A 102 3.42 17.79 10.47
C THR A 102 2.27 16.80 10.41
N ILE A 103 1.05 17.19 10.83
CA ILE A 103 -0.15 16.36 10.66
C ILE A 103 -0.35 15.98 9.19
N LYS A 104 -0.22 16.93 8.27
CA LYS A 104 -0.39 16.70 6.83
C LYS A 104 0.53 15.60 6.30
N LYS A 105 1.76 15.50 6.80
CA LYS A 105 2.69 14.43 6.40
C LYS A 105 2.20 13.04 6.78
N THR A 106 1.35 12.91 7.80
CA THR A 106 0.73 11.62 8.16
C THR A 106 -0.31 11.14 7.14
N PHE A 107 -0.83 12.05 6.31
CA PHE A 107 -1.81 11.74 5.26
C PHE A 107 -1.16 11.27 3.95
N SER A 108 0.10 10.85 3.97
CA SER A 108 0.71 10.14 2.86
C SER A 108 0.10 8.73 2.72
N TYR A 109 -0.15 8.27 1.48
CA TYR A 109 -0.53 6.87 1.24
C TYR A 109 0.53 5.86 1.68
N LEU A 110 1.78 6.27 1.93
CA LEU A 110 2.79 5.44 2.60
C LEU A 110 2.38 5.04 4.02
N ASN A 111 1.51 5.82 4.64
CA ASN A 111 1.00 5.64 6.01
C ASN A 111 -0.46 5.18 6.05
N CYS A 112 -1.03 4.86 4.90
CA CYS A 112 -2.43 4.50 4.75
C CYS A 112 -2.60 3.00 4.57
N ALA A 113 -3.35 2.36 5.45
CA ALA A 113 -3.71 0.95 5.34
C ALA A 113 -5.21 0.78 5.17
N LEU A 114 -5.61 -0.32 4.53
CA LEU A 114 -6.99 -0.77 4.47
C LEU A 114 -7.44 -1.17 5.88
N GLN A 115 -8.32 -0.38 6.48
CA GLN A 115 -8.92 -0.68 7.78
C GLN A 115 -10.42 -0.87 7.62
N HIS A 116 -10.95 -1.97 8.14
CA HIS A 116 -12.39 -2.19 8.12
C HIS A 116 -13.10 -1.03 8.83
N GLU A 117 -14.18 -0.52 8.25
CA GLU A 117 -14.92 0.65 8.77
C GLU A 117 -15.33 0.50 10.23
N GLY A 118 -15.74 -0.70 10.65
CA GLY A 118 -16.11 -0.99 12.03
C GLY A 118 -14.95 -0.85 13.02
N LEU A 119 -13.68 -1.00 12.54
CA LEU A 119 -12.49 -0.78 13.35
C LEU A 119 -12.07 0.69 13.31
N ASN A 120 -12.01 1.27 12.14
CA ASN A 120 -11.47 2.63 11.93
C ASN A 120 -12.39 3.72 12.50
N ARG A 121 -13.70 3.57 12.35
CA ARG A 121 -14.70 4.53 12.87
C ARG A 121 -15.10 4.26 14.33
N GLY A 122 -14.58 3.18 14.92
CA GLY A 122 -15.03 2.66 16.20
C GLY A 122 -16.37 1.92 16.07
N ARG A 123 -16.68 1.07 17.05
CA ARG A 123 -18.01 0.45 17.15
C ARG A 123 -19.02 1.59 17.34
N GLY A 124 -19.88 1.73 16.37
CA GLY A 124 -20.78 2.83 16.16
C GLY A 124 -21.30 3.48 17.43
N LYS A 125 -21.43 4.77 17.38
CA LYS A 125 -22.33 5.47 18.27
C LYS A 125 -23.71 4.89 18.05
N SER A 126 -24.10 3.94 18.92
CA SER A 126 -25.47 3.54 19.10
C SER A 126 -26.25 4.69 19.71
#